data_4c4e426926a3611495c4687696bd7a64
#
_entry.id   4c4e426926a3611495c4687696bd7a64
#
_cell.length_a   1.000
_cell.length_b   1.000
_cell.length_c   1.000
_cell.angle_alpha   90.00
_cell.angle_beta   90.00
_cell.angle_gamma   90.00
#
_symmetry.space_group_name_H-M   'P 1'
#
loop_
_entity.id
_entity.type
_entity.pdbx_description
1 polymer ?
#
loop_
_entity_poly.entity_id
_entity_poly.type
_entity_poly.pdbx_seq_one_letter_code
_entity_poly.pdbx_strand_id
1 'polypeptide(L)'
;GSLYAMGYSPDDMVDLLKSEDFKRWYSGEVEEKYVYHFKKNLPTPEFFNIRFSFRDSLKSLKPQFLPTSVVNPIQMNLVFVDLYARATVACKGDFDKLFVPFRCIASDVYNKKQLIMKEGDLGDAVRASMSFPFMFKPIEIDNVLAYDGGIYNNFPTDVMKNDFHPDIIIGSVVSANPTKPKENDLMSQIENMVMQKTDYSIPDSMGILMTFKYDNVGLMDFQRVDELHDIGYNRTISMMDSIKSRIHRRVNLDNIRLRRMVYRSNYPELRFKNIIIDGANTQQQAYIKKEFHKSDNKEFSYEDLKQGYFRLLSDNMISEIIPHAIYNPEDDTYDLHLKVKLENNFA
;
A
#
# COMPACT_ATOMS: atom_id res chain seq x y z
N GLY A 1 0.51 -10.16 -3.88
CA GLY A 1 0.38 -10.10 -5.35
C GLY A 1 1.40 -9.18 -5.97
N SER A 2 1.41 -7.90 -5.61
CA SER A 2 2.31 -6.88 -6.17
C SER A 2 3.80 -7.23 -6.01
N LEU A 3 4.24 -7.66 -4.84
CA LEU A 3 5.63 -8.07 -4.61
C LEU A 3 6.06 -9.20 -5.56
N TYR A 4 5.22 -10.21 -5.72
CA TYR A 4 5.49 -11.30 -6.67
C TYR A 4 5.55 -10.80 -8.13
N ALA A 5 4.64 -9.90 -8.48
CA ALA A 5 4.62 -9.26 -9.80
C ALA A 5 5.87 -8.41 -10.07
N MET A 6 6.49 -7.84 -9.02
CA MET A 6 7.77 -7.12 -9.09
C MET A 6 9.01 -8.03 -9.10
N GLY A 7 8.84 -9.35 -9.06
CA GLY A 7 9.95 -10.31 -9.11
C GLY A 7 10.48 -10.75 -7.75
N TYR A 8 9.79 -10.48 -6.64
CA TYR A 8 10.12 -11.11 -5.36
C TYR A 8 9.81 -12.60 -5.41
N SER A 9 10.69 -13.42 -4.83
CA SER A 9 10.39 -14.84 -4.64
C SER A 9 9.41 -15.04 -3.47
N PRO A 10 8.75 -16.21 -3.35
CA PRO A 10 7.95 -16.52 -2.17
C PRO A 10 8.77 -16.41 -0.87
N ASP A 11 10.02 -16.86 -0.88
CA ASP A 11 10.92 -16.79 0.28
C ASP A 11 11.22 -15.32 0.64
N ASP A 12 11.58 -14.46 -0.35
CA ASP A 12 11.78 -13.02 -0.11
C ASP A 12 10.53 -12.36 0.51
N MET A 13 9.33 -12.79 0.09
CA MET A 13 8.09 -12.23 0.64
C MET A 13 7.86 -12.67 2.09
N VAL A 14 8.15 -13.92 2.43
CA VAL A 14 8.06 -14.42 3.81
C VAL A 14 9.08 -13.70 4.70
N ASP A 15 10.32 -13.56 4.24
CA ASP A 15 11.37 -12.85 4.97
C ASP A 15 10.99 -11.39 5.21
N LEU A 16 10.41 -10.72 4.21
CA LEU A 16 9.91 -9.36 4.36
C LEU A 16 8.81 -9.27 5.43
N LEU A 17 7.82 -10.16 5.39
CA LEU A 17 6.71 -10.16 6.36
C LEU A 17 7.16 -10.44 7.79
N LYS A 18 8.29 -11.15 7.98
CA LYS A 18 8.91 -11.43 9.29
C LYS A 18 9.86 -10.34 9.77
N SER A 19 10.23 -9.40 8.90
CA SER A 19 11.22 -8.38 9.23
C SER A 19 10.71 -7.39 10.27
N GLU A 20 11.63 -6.84 11.07
CA GLU A 20 11.32 -5.75 12.00
C GLU A 20 10.84 -4.49 11.27
N ASP A 21 11.30 -4.28 10.03
CA ASP A 21 10.82 -3.18 9.22
C ASP A 21 9.34 -3.32 8.90
N PHE A 22 8.88 -4.49 8.45
CA PHE A 22 7.46 -4.73 8.19
C PHE A 22 6.62 -4.54 9.46
N LYS A 23 7.11 -4.98 10.61
CA LYS A 23 6.46 -4.78 11.90
C LYS A 23 6.27 -3.28 12.20
N ARG A 24 7.31 -2.47 11.98
CA ARG A 24 7.22 -1.00 12.12
C ARG A 24 6.22 -0.39 11.16
N TRP A 25 6.12 -0.91 9.93
CA TRP A 25 5.20 -0.36 8.92
C TRP A 25 3.74 -0.45 9.35
N TYR A 26 3.30 -1.59 9.88
CA TYR A 26 1.92 -1.75 10.31
C TYR A 26 1.65 -1.24 11.74
N SER A 27 2.65 -1.24 12.63
CA SER A 27 2.49 -0.69 13.98
C SER A 27 2.57 0.86 14.01
N GLY A 28 3.19 1.45 12.99
CA GLY A 28 3.48 2.89 12.96
C GLY A 28 4.66 3.29 13.86
N GLU A 29 5.38 2.31 14.43
CA GLU A 29 6.56 2.56 15.25
C GLU A 29 7.69 3.21 14.44
N VAL A 30 8.31 4.23 14.99
CA VAL A 30 9.42 4.94 14.36
C VAL A 30 10.73 4.54 15.01
N GLU A 31 11.75 4.28 14.20
CA GLU A 31 13.08 3.97 14.70
C GLU A 31 13.60 5.10 15.61
N GLU A 32 14.23 4.75 16.74
CA GLU A 32 14.73 5.69 17.75
C GLU A 32 15.61 6.80 17.16
N LYS A 33 16.43 6.47 16.14
CA LYS A 33 17.31 7.44 15.45
C LYS A 33 16.54 8.56 14.73
N TYR A 34 15.24 8.40 14.47
CA TYR A 34 14.38 9.40 13.85
C TYR A 34 13.43 10.08 14.85
N VAL A 35 13.49 9.72 16.13
CA VAL A 35 12.68 10.35 17.18
C VAL A 35 13.37 11.61 17.67
N TYR A 36 12.75 12.76 17.43
CA TYR A 36 13.29 14.08 17.81
C TYR A 36 12.66 14.55 19.12
N HIS A 37 13.27 14.22 20.24
CA HIS A 37 12.76 14.45 21.61
C HIS A 37 12.44 15.91 21.97
N PHE A 38 13.00 16.88 21.25
CA PHE A 38 12.75 18.30 21.46
C PHE A 38 11.64 18.89 20.57
N LYS A 39 11.04 18.07 19.72
CA LYS A 39 9.91 18.42 18.87
C LYS A 39 8.65 17.70 19.35
N LYS A 40 7.52 17.93 18.69
CA LYS A 40 6.29 17.20 19.05
C LYS A 40 6.49 15.69 18.85
N ASN A 41 5.83 14.89 19.68
CA ASN A 41 5.76 13.46 19.48
C ASN A 41 5.10 13.18 18.11
N LEU A 42 5.61 12.18 17.38
CA LEU A 42 4.99 11.74 16.16
C LEU A 42 3.56 11.26 16.45
N PRO A 43 2.62 11.53 15.53
CA PRO A 43 1.23 11.13 15.78
C PRO A 43 1.15 9.62 15.99
N THR A 44 0.69 9.22 17.16
CA THR A 44 0.27 7.86 17.45
C THR A 44 -1.19 7.69 17.02
N PRO A 45 -1.69 6.45 16.78
CA PRO A 45 -3.10 6.24 16.55
C PRO A 45 -3.88 6.62 17.82
N GLU A 46 -4.37 7.85 17.85
CA GLU A 46 -5.22 8.37 18.93
C GLU A 46 -6.68 8.23 18.53
N PHE A 47 -7.45 7.51 19.32
CA PHE A 47 -8.90 7.34 19.11
C PHE A 47 -9.69 8.65 19.28
N PHE A 48 -9.14 9.62 20.00
CA PHE A 48 -9.79 10.92 20.22
C PHE A 48 -8.75 12.04 20.26
N ASN A 49 -8.86 13.00 19.36
CA ASN A 49 -8.09 14.23 19.40
C ASN A 49 -9.05 15.43 19.40
N ILE A 50 -9.25 16.07 20.54
CA ILE A 50 -10.08 17.27 20.64
C ILE A 50 -9.15 18.48 20.67
N ARG A 51 -9.08 19.20 19.54
CA ARG A 51 -8.33 20.47 19.45
C ARG A 51 -9.31 21.63 19.60
N PHE A 52 -9.07 22.46 20.58
CA PHE A 52 -9.79 23.72 20.74
C PHE A 52 -8.96 24.85 20.11
N SER A 53 -9.51 25.50 19.07
CA SER A 53 -8.97 26.74 18.53
C SER A 53 -9.79 27.91 19.08
N PHE A 54 -9.14 28.82 19.83
CA PHE A 54 -9.80 30.01 20.38
C PHE A 54 -9.87 31.18 19.40
N ARG A 55 -9.37 31.03 18.18
CA ARG A 55 -9.24 32.15 17.21
C ARG A 55 -10.34 32.25 16.18
N ASP A 56 -11.11 31.23 15.94
CA ASP A 56 -12.21 31.29 14.97
C ASP A 56 -13.56 31.25 15.67
N SER A 57 -14.37 32.28 15.33
CA SER A 57 -15.75 32.40 15.73
C SER A 57 -16.55 31.11 15.47
N LEU A 58 -17.43 30.75 16.34
CA LEU A 58 -18.42 29.67 16.47
C LEU A 58 -18.92 28.92 15.21
N LYS A 59 -18.44 29.24 14.01
CA LYS A 59 -18.82 28.59 12.73
C LYS A 59 -17.92 27.42 12.32
N SER A 60 -16.79 27.17 12.98
CA SER A 60 -15.83 26.13 12.58
C SER A 60 -15.64 24.98 13.60
N LEU A 61 -16.49 24.87 14.60
CA LEU A 61 -16.55 23.69 15.46
C LEU A 61 -17.14 22.51 14.66
N LYS A 62 -16.35 21.94 13.77
CA LYS A 62 -16.56 20.56 13.33
C LYS A 62 -15.76 19.67 14.26
N PRO A 63 -16.37 19.05 15.26
CA PRO A 63 -15.68 18.09 16.08
C PRO A 63 -15.31 16.90 15.20
N GLN A 64 -14.03 16.67 14.99
CA GLN A 64 -13.53 15.47 14.35
C GLN A 64 -13.52 14.37 15.41
N PHE A 65 -14.70 13.79 15.68
CA PHE A 65 -14.90 12.81 16.75
C PHE A 65 -14.38 11.41 16.39
N LEU A 66 -14.11 11.15 15.10
CA LEU A 66 -13.63 9.84 14.66
C LEU A 66 -12.28 9.99 13.98
N PRO A 67 -11.30 9.13 14.29
CA PRO A 67 -10.06 9.07 13.54
C PRO A 67 -10.38 8.68 12.09
N THR A 68 -9.68 9.27 11.13
CA THR A 68 -9.85 8.97 9.71
C THR A 68 -9.29 7.58 9.35
N SER A 69 -8.40 7.05 10.18
CA SER A 69 -7.84 5.70 10.05
C SER A 69 -7.23 5.24 11.37
N VAL A 70 -7.28 3.94 11.64
CA VAL A 70 -6.65 3.29 12.80
C VAL A 70 -5.15 3.14 12.58
N VAL A 71 -4.74 2.79 11.35
CA VAL A 71 -3.33 2.63 11.02
C VAL A 71 -2.72 3.98 10.67
N ASN A 72 -1.60 4.31 11.34
CA ASN A 72 -0.86 5.52 11.06
C ASN A 72 -0.19 5.41 9.67
N PRO A 73 -0.50 6.29 8.69
CA PRO A 73 0.02 6.18 7.34
C PRO A 73 1.49 6.59 7.18
N ILE A 74 2.11 7.16 8.22
CA ILE A 74 3.45 7.79 8.15
C ILE A 74 4.49 6.81 7.63
N GLN A 75 4.61 5.63 8.23
CA GLN A 75 5.58 4.62 7.80
C GLN A 75 5.25 4.10 6.40
N MET A 76 3.98 3.82 6.15
CA MET A 76 3.52 3.32 4.84
C MET A 76 3.83 4.29 3.70
N ASN A 77 3.67 5.60 3.91
CA ASN A 77 3.97 6.60 2.88
C ASN A 77 5.40 6.48 2.35
N LEU A 78 6.39 6.29 3.25
CA LEU A 78 7.79 6.08 2.86
C LEU A 78 8.04 4.72 2.22
N VAL A 79 7.45 3.68 2.81
CA VAL A 79 7.59 2.30 2.32
C VAL A 79 7.11 2.17 0.89
N PHE A 80 6.00 2.83 0.54
CA PHE A 80 5.47 2.80 -0.82
C PHE A 80 6.41 3.45 -1.81
N VAL A 81 7.12 4.53 -1.42
CA VAL A 81 8.20 5.10 -2.24
C VAL A 81 9.35 4.10 -2.44
N ASP A 82 9.83 3.48 -1.36
CA ASP A 82 10.96 2.56 -1.43
C ASP A 82 10.65 1.28 -2.23
N LEU A 83 9.52 0.65 -1.95
CA LEU A 83 9.16 -0.62 -2.57
C LEU A 83 8.75 -0.47 -4.04
N TYR A 84 7.97 0.56 -4.37
CA TYR A 84 7.24 0.59 -5.64
C TYR A 84 7.79 1.56 -6.68
N ALA A 85 8.45 2.67 -6.28
CA ALA A 85 8.89 3.68 -7.26
C ALA A 85 9.80 3.09 -8.33
N ARG A 86 10.80 2.29 -7.94
CA ARG A 86 11.73 1.65 -8.88
C ARG A 86 11.05 0.64 -9.80
N ALA A 87 10.06 -0.10 -9.29
CA ALA A 87 9.28 -1.06 -10.07
C ALA A 87 8.36 -0.34 -11.08
N THR A 88 7.76 0.80 -10.68
CA THR A 88 6.98 1.66 -11.58
C THR A 88 7.81 2.12 -12.77
N VAL A 89 9.06 2.53 -12.53
CA VAL A 89 10.00 2.93 -13.59
C VAL A 89 10.35 1.75 -14.49
N ALA A 90 10.72 0.61 -13.92
CA ALA A 90 11.13 -0.58 -14.67
C ALA A 90 10.02 -1.10 -15.60
N CYS A 91 8.75 -1.01 -15.17
CA CYS A 91 7.61 -1.36 -16.03
C CYS A 91 7.08 -0.18 -16.87
N LYS A 92 7.66 1.02 -16.73
CA LYS A 92 7.22 2.26 -17.40
C LYS A 92 5.75 2.59 -17.11
N GLY A 93 5.31 2.33 -15.90
CA GLY A 93 3.92 2.53 -15.49
C GLY A 93 2.90 1.57 -16.12
N ASP A 94 3.33 0.58 -16.89
CA ASP A 94 2.49 -0.42 -17.54
C ASP A 94 2.62 -1.77 -16.79
N PHE A 95 1.58 -2.17 -16.06
CA PHE A 95 1.65 -3.35 -15.19
C PHE A 95 1.70 -4.67 -15.97
N ASP A 96 1.49 -4.66 -17.29
CA ASP A 96 1.74 -5.82 -18.14
C ASP A 96 3.24 -6.09 -18.36
N LYS A 97 4.09 -5.08 -18.11
CA LYS A 97 5.55 -5.19 -18.19
C LYS A 97 6.22 -5.53 -16.86
N LEU A 98 5.47 -5.75 -15.80
CA LEU A 98 6.02 -6.31 -14.56
C LEU A 98 6.55 -7.72 -14.82
N PHE A 99 7.36 -8.24 -13.89
CA PHE A 99 7.88 -9.61 -13.99
C PHE A 99 6.78 -10.66 -14.20
N VAL A 100 5.63 -10.45 -13.57
CA VAL A 100 4.36 -11.11 -13.88
C VAL A 100 3.33 -10.02 -14.13
N PRO A 101 2.60 -10.02 -15.27
CA PRO A 101 1.51 -9.08 -15.53
C PRO A 101 0.54 -9.03 -14.36
N PHE A 102 0.14 -7.82 -13.98
CA PHE A 102 -0.55 -7.58 -12.72
C PHE A 102 -1.77 -6.67 -12.87
N ARG A 103 -2.81 -6.99 -12.13
CA ARG A 103 -3.96 -6.12 -11.88
C ARG A 103 -4.23 -6.07 -10.38
N CYS A 104 -4.65 -4.92 -9.90
CA CYS A 104 -5.31 -4.81 -8.60
C CYS A 104 -6.59 -4.01 -8.73
N ILE A 105 -7.50 -4.24 -7.80
CA ILE A 105 -8.82 -3.62 -7.81
C ILE A 105 -8.86 -2.60 -6.70
N ALA A 106 -9.39 -1.42 -7.01
CA ALA A 106 -9.80 -0.42 -6.05
C ALA A 106 -11.29 -0.12 -6.23
N SER A 107 -11.88 0.68 -5.36
CA SER A 107 -13.29 1.03 -5.36
C SER A 107 -13.50 2.53 -5.40
N ASP A 108 -14.26 2.99 -6.39
CA ASP A 108 -14.85 4.32 -6.42
C ASP A 108 -16.21 4.28 -5.70
N VAL A 109 -16.20 4.65 -4.42
CA VAL A 109 -17.40 4.57 -3.58
C VAL A 109 -18.45 5.60 -3.98
N TYR A 110 -18.04 6.75 -4.54
CA TYR A 110 -18.96 7.78 -4.99
C TYR A 110 -19.79 7.31 -6.21
N ASN A 111 -19.11 6.76 -7.23
CA ASN A 111 -19.76 6.24 -8.44
C ASN A 111 -20.19 4.77 -8.32
N LYS A 112 -19.93 4.11 -7.16
CA LYS A 112 -20.29 2.70 -6.85
C LYS A 112 -19.79 1.72 -7.90
N LYS A 113 -18.52 1.82 -8.27
CA LYS A 113 -17.90 0.95 -9.29
C LYS A 113 -16.49 0.51 -8.85
N GLN A 114 -16.08 -0.64 -9.38
CA GLN A 114 -14.70 -1.06 -9.30
C GLN A 114 -13.80 -0.22 -10.20
N LEU A 115 -12.56 -0.03 -9.77
CA LEU A 115 -11.47 0.54 -10.54
C LEU A 115 -10.44 -0.54 -10.80
N ILE A 116 -10.18 -0.84 -12.07
CA ILE A 116 -9.17 -1.83 -12.46
C ILE A 116 -7.86 -1.09 -12.68
N MET A 117 -6.91 -1.29 -11.78
CA MET A 117 -5.60 -0.66 -11.83
C MET A 117 -4.65 -1.52 -12.65
N LYS A 118 -4.23 -1.03 -13.80
CA LYS A 118 -3.37 -1.73 -14.78
C LYS A 118 -2.19 -0.90 -15.26
N GLU A 119 -2.18 0.38 -14.93
CA GLU A 119 -1.15 1.35 -15.33
C GLU A 119 -1.05 2.48 -14.30
N GLY A 120 -0.01 3.32 -14.41
CA GLY A 120 0.26 4.44 -13.53
C GLY A 120 1.30 4.14 -12.45
N ASP A 121 1.20 4.80 -11.30
CA ASP A 121 2.05 4.50 -10.15
C ASP A 121 1.60 3.21 -9.46
N LEU A 122 2.52 2.25 -9.38
CA LEU A 122 2.21 0.94 -8.78
C LEU A 122 1.98 1.03 -7.27
N GLY A 123 2.68 1.94 -6.59
CA GLY A 123 2.52 2.18 -5.16
C GLY A 123 1.12 2.71 -4.85
N ASP A 124 0.67 3.72 -5.60
CA ASP A 124 -0.67 4.29 -5.47
C ASP A 124 -1.76 3.26 -5.77
N ALA A 125 -1.59 2.48 -6.83
CA ALA A 125 -2.53 1.42 -7.20
C ALA A 125 -2.68 0.37 -6.10
N VAL A 126 -1.56 -0.12 -5.53
CA VAL A 126 -1.56 -1.09 -4.44
C VAL A 126 -2.13 -0.49 -3.17
N ARG A 127 -1.78 0.77 -2.86
CA ARG A 127 -2.31 1.47 -1.69
C ARG A 127 -3.83 1.65 -1.78
N ALA A 128 -4.36 2.05 -2.93
CA ALA A 128 -5.80 2.13 -3.15
C ALA A 128 -6.48 0.79 -2.88
N SER A 129 -5.91 -0.28 -3.47
CA SER A 129 -6.45 -1.65 -3.35
C SER A 129 -6.49 -2.21 -1.93
N MET A 130 -5.73 -1.63 -0.99
CA MET A 130 -5.71 -2.05 0.41
C MET A 130 -6.31 -1.01 1.38
N SER A 131 -6.86 0.09 0.87
CA SER A 131 -7.41 1.17 1.69
C SER A 131 -8.80 0.84 2.23
N PHE A 132 -8.88 -0.17 3.11
CA PHE A 132 -10.13 -0.54 3.77
C PHE A 132 -10.63 0.60 4.66
N PRO A 133 -11.93 0.96 4.56
CA PRO A 133 -12.50 2.05 5.33
C PRO A 133 -12.23 1.93 6.83
N PHE A 134 -11.89 3.04 7.48
CA PHE A 134 -11.50 3.19 8.89
C PHE A 134 -10.17 2.54 9.28
N MET A 135 -9.68 1.52 8.57
CA MET A 135 -8.37 0.94 8.86
C MET A 135 -7.24 1.75 8.22
N PHE A 136 -7.38 2.05 6.94
CA PHE A 136 -6.40 2.83 6.18
C PHE A 136 -7.04 4.08 5.58
N LYS A 137 -6.23 5.13 5.49
CA LYS A 137 -6.66 6.37 4.83
C LYS A 137 -6.77 6.11 3.32
N PRO A 138 -7.92 6.44 2.69
CA PRO A 138 -8.05 6.35 1.24
C PRO A 138 -7.10 7.30 0.54
N ILE A 139 -6.78 7.02 -0.72
CA ILE A 139 -5.96 7.88 -1.56
C ILE A 139 -6.75 8.44 -2.74
N GLU A 140 -6.29 9.56 -3.24
CA GLU A 140 -6.87 10.19 -4.43
C GLU A 140 -6.05 9.80 -5.65
N ILE A 141 -6.69 9.15 -6.62
CA ILE A 141 -6.12 8.79 -7.92
C ILE A 141 -7.02 9.39 -8.99
N ASP A 142 -6.46 10.20 -9.89
CA ASP A 142 -7.19 10.85 -11.00
C ASP A 142 -8.48 11.58 -10.53
N ASN A 143 -8.40 12.33 -9.43
CA ASN A 143 -9.51 13.01 -8.76
C ASN A 143 -10.62 12.08 -8.22
N VAL A 144 -10.35 10.79 -8.09
CA VAL A 144 -11.24 9.82 -7.47
C VAL A 144 -10.67 9.39 -6.13
N LEU A 145 -11.47 9.50 -5.06
CA LEU A 145 -11.11 8.97 -3.76
C LEU A 145 -11.29 7.45 -3.77
N ALA A 146 -10.17 6.73 -3.87
CA ALA A 146 -10.12 5.29 -4.04
C ALA A 146 -10.00 4.56 -2.70
N TYR A 147 -10.79 3.51 -2.56
CA TYR A 147 -10.85 2.61 -1.41
C TYR A 147 -10.53 1.16 -1.82
N ASP A 148 -10.45 0.26 -0.83
CA ASP A 148 -10.21 -1.16 -1.00
C ASP A 148 -11.14 -1.78 -2.08
N GLY A 149 -10.53 -2.55 -2.98
CA GLY A 149 -11.26 -3.21 -4.07
C GLY A 149 -12.26 -4.25 -3.61
N GLY A 150 -12.06 -4.84 -2.44
CA GLY A 150 -12.96 -5.82 -1.83
C GLY A 150 -14.38 -5.30 -1.58
N ILE A 151 -14.59 -3.98 -1.58
CA ILE A 151 -15.92 -3.39 -1.45
C ILE A 151 -16.83 -3.82 -2.61
N TYR A 152 -16.33 -3.82 -3.85
CA TYR A 152 -17.14 -4.14 -5.04
C TYR A 152 -16.70 -5.41 -5.77
N ASN A 153 -15.42 -5.79 -5.70
CA ASN A 153 -14.92 -7.00 -6.37
C ASN A 153 -13.77 -7.62 -5.57
N ASN A 154 -14.10 -8.44 -4.59
CA ASN A 154 -13.11 -9.10 -3.72
C ASN A 154 -12.52 -10.40 -4.33
N PHE A 155 -13.02 -10.84 -5.48
CA PHE A 155 -12.50 -12.01 -6.20
C PHE A 155 -12.61 -11.82 -7.72
N PRO A 156 -11.72 -11.02 -8.32
CA PRO A 156 -11.84 -10.46 -9.66
C PRO A 156 -11.57 -11.48 -10.79
N THR A 157 -12.34 -12.58 -10.86
CA THR A 157 -12.24 -13.57 -11.92
C THR A 157 -12.69 -13.02 -13.28
N ASP A 158 -13.60 -12.07 -13.30
CA ASP A 158 -14.03 -11.33 -14.48
C ASP A 158 -12.86 -10.54 -15.09
N VAL A 159 -12.09 -9.83 -14.28
CA VAL A 159 -10.90 -9.09 -14.71
C VAL A 159 -9.82 -10.04 -15.23
N MET A 160 -9.59 -11.15 -14.52
CA MET A 160 -8.63 -12.18 -14.94
C MET A 160 -9.00 -12.74 -16.33
N LYS A 161 -10.27 -13.04 -16.57
CA LYS A 161 -10.75 -13.54 -17.86
C LYS A 161 -10.60 -12.52 -18.98
N ASN A 162 -11.03 -11.28 -18.72
CA ASN A 162 -11.15 -10.26 -19.75
C ASN A 162 -9.78 -9.66 -20.15
N ASP A 163 -8.86 -9.51 -19.19
CA ASP A 163 -7.57 -8.88 -19.45
C ASP A 163 -6.49 -9.88 -19.85
N PHE A 164 -6.52 -11.11 -19.34
CA PHE A 164 -5.44 -12.08 -19.52
C PHE A 164 -5.80 -13.29 -20.38
N HIS A 165 -7.09 -13.56 -20.60
CA HIS A 165 -7.58 -14.70 -21.38
C HIS A 165 -6.86 -16.03 -21.05
N PRO A 166 -6.76 -16.42 -19.77
CA PRO A 166 -5.96 -17.56 -19.36
C PRO A 166 -6.61 -18.89 -19.75
N ASP A 167 -5.79 -19.90 -20.05
CA ASP A 167 -6.28 -21.29 -20.27
C ASP A 167 -6.85 -21.87 -18.97
N ILE A 168 -6.30 -21.48 -17.82
CA ILE A 168 -6.70 -21.96 -16.50
C ILE A 168 -6.53 -20.86 -15.45
N ILE A 169 -7.51 -20.74 -14.56
CA ILE A 169 -7.49 -19.82 -13.42
C ILE A 169 -7.21 -20.61 -12.14
N ILE A 170 -6.25 -20.19 -11.35
CA ILE A 170 -6.09 -20.65 -9.97
C ILE A 170 -6.58 -19.54 -9.04
N GLY A 171 -7.70 -19.78 -8.37
CA GLY A 171 -8.26 -18.86 -7.39
C GLY A 171 -7.82 -19.22 -5.96
N SER A 172 -7.35 -18.24 -5.22
CA SER A 172 -6.98 -18.38 -3.81
C SER A 172 -7.93 -17.53 -2.97
N VAL A 173 -8.77 -18.17 -2.17
CA VAL A 173 -9.79 -17.52 -1.34
C VAL A 173 -9.42 -17.65 0.12
N VAL A 174 -9.12 -16.54 0.76
CA VAL A 174 -8.80 -16.43 2.20
C VAL A 174 -9.89 -15.65 2.96
N SER A 175 -10.90 -15.16 2.25
CA SER A 175 -11.99 -14.34 2.78
C SER A 175 -13.34 -15.04 2.56
N ALA A 176 -14.37 -14.56 3.22
CA ALA A 176 -15.75 -14.98 3.04
C ALA A 176 -16.64 -13.74 2.94
N ASN A 177 -17.84 -13.92 2.42
CA ASN A 177 -18.84 -12.84 2.48
C ASN A 177 -19.16 -12.49 3.94
N PRO A 178 -19.42 -11.20 4.24
CA PRO A 178 -19.79 -10.78 5.59
C PRO A 178 -20.96 -11.61 6.13
N THR A 179 -20.82 -12.05 7.35
CA THR A 179 -21.91 -12.74 8.08
C THR A 179 -22.82 -11.72 8.73
N LYS A 180 -23.91 -12.17 9.38
CA LYS A 180 -24.83 -11.28 10.10
C LYS A 180 -24.03 -10.42 11.10
N PRO A 181 -24.19 -9.09 11.06
CA PRO A 181 -23.43 -8.19 11.91
C PRO A 181 -23.74 -8.43 13.40
N LYS A 182 -22.72 -8.29 14.25
CA LYS A 182 -22.84 -8.42 15.69
C LYS A 182 -23.00 -7.03 16.31
N GLU A 183 -23.84 -6.91 17.33
CA GLU A 183 -24.17 -5.64 17.97
C GLU A 183 -22.93 -4.90 18.53
N ASN A 184 -21.97 -5.65 19.08
CA ASN A 184 -20.79 -5.10 19.74
C ASN A 184 -19.51 -5.17 18.85
N ASP A 185 -19.67 -5.40 17.55
CA ASP A 185 -18.55 -5.51 16.60
C ASP A 185 -18.74 -4.49 15.48
N LEU A 186 -18.15 -3.30 15.68
CA LEU A 186 -18.23 -2.19 14.75
C LEU A 186 -17.68 -2.56 13.36
N MET A 187 -16.59 -3.38 13.30
CA MET A 187 -15.98 -3.77 12.03
C MET A 187 -16.95 -4.64 11.24
N SER A 188 -17.59 -5.64 11.87
CA SER A 188 -18.59 -6.47 11.19
C SER A 188 -19.80 -5.68 10.70
N GLN A 189 -20.18 -4.62 11.41
CA GLN A 189 -21.26 -3.72 10.99
C GLN A 189 -20.84 -2.92 9.76
N ILE A 190 -19.62 -2.35 9.76
CA ILE A 190 -19.09 -1.60 8.62
C ILE A 190 -18.95 -2.50 7.39
N GLU A 191 -18.38 -3.70 7.54
CA GLU A 191 -18.28 -4.67 6.45
C GLU A 191 -19.64 -4.93 5.81
N ASN A 192 -20.66 -5.16 6.62
CA ASN A 192 -22.02 -5.39 6.13
C ASN A 192 -22.66 -4.16 5.44
N MET A 193 -22.21 -2.95 5.78
CA MET A 193 -22.73 -1.70 5.18
C MET A 193 -22.06 -1.36 3.87
N VAL A 194 -20.77 -1.68 3.71
CA VAL A 194 -19.96 -1.21 2.57
C VAL A 194 -19.63 -2.30 1.57
N MET A 195 -19.40 -3.54 2.01
CA MET A 195 -18.98 -4.63 1.12
C MET A 195 -20.17 -5.26 0.40
N GLN A 196 -20.01 -5.44 -0.90
CA GLN A 196 -20.96 -6.23 -1.70
C GLN A 196 -20.66 -7.73 -1.55
N LYS A 197 -21.70 -8.54 -1.78
CA LYS A 197 -21.53 -9.99 -1.83
C LYS A 197 -20.70 -10.36 -3.05
N THR A 198 -19.64 -11.12 -2.82
CA THR A 198 -18.73 -11.60 -3.84
C THR A 198 -19.07 -13.06 -4.19
N ASP A 199 -19.08 -13.38 -5.48
CA ASP A 199 -19.09 -14.76 -5.95
C ASP A 199 -17.66 -15.32 -5.96
N TYR A 200 -17.35 -16.18 -5.00
CA TYR A 200 -16.05 -16.85 -4.87
C TYR A 200 -15.98 -18.16 -5.65
N SER A 201 -16.77 -18.36 -6.68
CA SER A 201 -16.75 -19.57 -7.47
C SER A 201 -15.88 -19.46 -8.73
N ILE A 202 -15.30 -20.59 -9.12
CA ILE A 202 -14.68 -20.80 -10.43
C ILE A 202 -15.28 -22.09 -10.99
N PRO A 203 -15.90 -22.06 -12.18
CA PRO A 203 -16.36 -23.29 -12.82
C PRO A 203 -15.22 -24.30 -13.02
N ASP A 204 -15.45 -25.56 -12.76
CA ASP A 204 -14.42 -26.61 -12.86
C ASP A 204 -13.75 -26.67 -14.25
N SER A 205 -14.49 -26.33 -15.31
CA SER A 205 -13.94 -26.24 -16.66
C SER A 205 -12.92 -25.11 -16.83
N MET A 206 -12.95 -24.10 -15.97
CA MET A 206 -12.16 -22.86 -16.10
C MET A 206 -11.00 -22.78 -15.14
N GLY A 207 -11.03 -23.49 -14.02
CA GLY A 207 -9.99 -23.28 -13.04
C GLY A 207 -10.02 -24.22 -11.83
N ILE A 208 -9.18 -23.87 -10.87
CA ILE A 208 -9.01 -24.57 -9.61
C ILE A 208 -9.25 -23.55 -8.50
N LEU A 209 -10.21 -23.81 -7.63
CA LEU A 209 -10.49 -22.99 -6.46
C LEU A 209 -9.80 -23.57 -5.24
N MET A 210 -8.93 -22.78 -4.60
CA MET A 210 -8.31 -23.09 -3.32
C MET A 210 -8.93 -22.20 -2.25
N THR A 211 -9.68 -22.80 -1.33
CA THR A 211 -10.27 -22.11 -0.19
C THR A 211 -9.47 -22.42 1.06
N PHE A 212 -9.07 -21.40 1.78
CA PHE A 212 -8.36 -21.49 3.03
C PHE A 212 -9.28 -20.97 4.15
N LYS A 213 -9.33 -21.73 5.25
CA LYS A 213 -10.08 -21.33 6.43
C LYS A 213 -9.08 -21.04 7.56
N TYR A 214 -9.18 -19.85 8.10
CA TYR A 214 -8.38 -19.42 9.23
C TYR A 214 -9.32 -19.07 10.38
N ASP A 215 -9.16 -19.75 11.50
CA ASP A 215 -9.96 -19.48 12.68
C ASP A 215 -9.36 -18.31 13.48
N ASN A 216 -10.20 -17.36 13.85
CA ASN A 216 -9.82 -16.23 14.71
C ASN A 216 -8.59 -15.45 14.21
N VAL A 217 -8.52 -15.15 12.92
CA VAL A 217 -7.48 -14.30 12.33
C VAL A 217 -8.07 -12.93 12.05
N GLY A 218 -7.49 -11.92 12.70
CA GLY A 218 -7.83 -10.50 12.46
C GLY A 218 -7.03 -9.89 11.30
N LEU A 219 -7.49 -8.75 10.82
CA LEU A 219 -6.86 -8.03 9.70
C LEU A 219 -5.40 -7.64 9.96
N MET A 220 -4.99 -7.47 11.23
CA MET A 220 -3.67 -7.00 11.65
C MET A 220 -2.81 -8.11 12.33
N ASP A 221 -3.21 -9.37 12.23
CA ASP A 221 -2.51 -10.50 12.88
C ASP A 221 -1.24 -10.94 12.13
N PHE A 222 -0.44 -9.98 11.71
CA PHE A 222 0.80 -10.25 10.97
C PHE A 222 1.84 -11.03 11.78
N GLN A 223 1.76 -11.04 13.11
CA GLN A 223 2.63 -11.86 13.98
C GLN A 223 2.42 -13.38 13.78
N ARG A 224 1.30 -13.80 13.19
CA ARG A 224 0.97 -15.19 12.88
C ARG A 224 1.44 -15.63 11.49
N VAL A 225 2.35 -14.90 10.86
CA VAL A 225 2.77 -15.15 9.46
C VAL A 225 3.27 -16.58 9.24
N ASP A 226 4.00 -17.17 10.18
CA ASP A 226 4.50 -18.55 10.06
C ASP A 226 3.37 -19.57 10.05
N GLU A 227 2.44 -19.46 10.99
CA GLU A 227 1.26 -20.31 11.07
C GLU A 227 0.41 -20.22 9.79
N LEU A 228 0.14 -18.98 9.33
CA LEU A 228 -0.67 -18.74 8.13
C LEU A 228 0.03 -19.25 6.86
N HIS A 229 1.34 -19.10 6.78
CA HIS A 229 2.15 -19.65 5.70
C HIS A 229 2.06 -21.18 5.66
N ASP A 230 2.24 -21.85 6.80
CA ASP A 230 2.25 -23.31 6.88
C ASP A 230 0.87 -23.90 6.53
N ILE A 231 -0.21 -23.27 6.99
CA ILE A 231 -1.57 -23.66 6.61
C ILE A 231 -1.75 -23.53 5.08
N GLY A 232 -1.35 -22.39 4.50
CA GLY A 232 -1.45 -22.14 3.07
C GLY A 232 -0.61 -23.13 2.24
N TYR A 233 0.63 -23.37 2.66
CA TYR A 233 1.56 -24.29 2.02
C TYR A 233 1.02 -25.72 2.03
N ASN A 234 0.69 -26.25 3.22
CA ASN A 234 0.21 -27.62 3.38
C ASN A 234 -1.09 -27.87 2.60
N ARG A 235 -2.01 -26.90 2.62
CA ARG A 235 -3.24 -26.98 1.84
C ARG A 235 -2.95 -27.01 0.34
N THR A 236 -2.04 -26.19 -0.16
CA THR A 236 -1.65 -26.17 -1.58
C THR A 236 -0.99 -27.49 -1.98
N ILE A 237 -0.08 -28.02 -1.15
CA ILE A 237 0.56 -29.32 -1.41
C ILE A 237 -0.47 -30.44 -1.47
N SER A 238 -1.50 -30.44 -0.61
CA SER A 238 -2.56 -31.46 -0.65
C SER A 238 -3.39 -31.44 -1.95
N MET A 239 -3.36 -30.32 -2.68
CA MET A 239 -4.05 -30.15 -3.97
C MET A 239 -3.12 -30.33 -5.19
N MET A 240 -1.82 -30.60 -4.95
CA MET A 240 -0.80 -30.56 -6.01
C MET A 240 -1.07 -31.55 -7.14
N ASP A 241 -1.61 -32.73 -6.85
CA ASP A 241 -1.95 -33.72 -7.89
C ASP A 241 -3.06 -33.19 -8.82
N SER A 242 -4.08 -32.55 -8.27
CA SER A 242 -5.13 -31.90 -9.04
C SER A 242 -4.57 -30.74 -9.89
N ILE A 243 -3.67 -29.94 -9.32
CA ILE A 243 -3.02 -28.84 -10.05
C ILE A 243 -2.16 -29.40 -11.20
N LYS A 244 -1.35 -30.43 -10.93
CA LYS A 244 -0.44 -31.03 -11.92
C LYS A 244 -1.18 -31.78 -13.03
N SER A 245 -2.35 -32.36 -12.76
CA SER A 245 -3.17 -33.02 -13.77
C SER A 245 -3.74 -32.06 -14.82
N ARG A 246 -3.89 -30.79 -14.46
CA ARG A 246 -4.45 -29.74 -15.33
C ARG A 246 -3.40 -28.80 -15.92
N ILE A 247 -2.26 -28.62 -15.23
CA ILE A 247 -1.16 -27.74 -15.65
C ILE A 247 0.05 -28.61 -15.96
N HIS A 248 0.29 -28.86 -17.24
CA HIS A 248 1.38 -29.74 -17.69
C HIS A 248 2.71 -29.00 -17.88
N ARG A 249 2.68 -27.68 -18.04
CA ARG A 249 3.90 -26.87 -18.18
C ARG A 249 4.75 -26.98 -16.93
N ARG A 250 6.05 -27.23 -17.13
CA ARG A 250 7.06 -27.22 -16.06
C ARG A 250 8.13 -26.20 -16.39
N VAL A 251 8.61 -25.50 -15.37
CA VAL A 251 9.68 -24.49 -15.51
C VAL A 251 10.79 -24.85 -14.55
N ASN A 252 12.04 -24.74 -15.05
CA ASN A 252 13.21 -24.91 -14.21
C ASN A 252 13.31 -23.75 -13.19
N LEU A 253 13.51 -24.08 -11.93
CA LEU A 253 13.56 -23.10 -10.84
C LEU A 253 14.74 -22.13 -10.98
N ASP A 254 15.89 -22.62 -11.45
CA ASP A 254 17.09 -21.77 -11.64
C ASP A 254 16.86 -20.74 -12.75
N ASN A 255 16.14 -21.12 -13.80
CA ASN A 255 15.74 -20.18 -14.85
C ASN A 255 14.80 -19.10 -14.32
N ILE A 256 13.88 -19.43 -13.41
CA ILE A 256 13.01 -18.44 -12.77
C ILE A 256 13.83 -17.51 -11.88
N ARG A 257 14.74 -18.05 -11.07
CA ARG A 257 15.64 -17.26 -10.21
C ARG A 257 16.49 -16.29 -11.03
N LEU A 258 17.09 -16.78 -12.11
CA LEU A 258 17.87 -15.94 -13.01
C LEU A 258 17.02 -14.82 -13.63
N ARG A 259 15.83 -15.15 -14.14
CA ARG A 259 14.91 -14.16 -14.71
C ARG A 259 14.51 -13.08 -13.69
N ARG A 260 14.25 -13.45 -12.43
CA ARG A 260 13.96 -12.48 -11.36
C ARG A 260 15.14 -11.57 -11.09
N MET A 261 16.35 -12.15 -10.99
CA MET A 261 17.57 -11.39 -10.78
C MET A 261 17.81 -10.38 -11.89
N VAL A 262 17.71 -10.81 -13.16
CA VAL A 262 17.85 -9.94 -14.33
C VAL A 262 16.76 -8.87 -14.37
N TYR A 263 15.51 -9.21 -14.05
CA TYR A 263 14.43 -8.23 -14.03
C TYR A 263 14.68 -7.15 -12.97
N ARG A 264 15.05 -7.53 -11.75
CA ARG A 264 15.31 -6.60 -10.65
C ARG A 264 16.62 -5.80 -10.81
N SER A 265 17.60 -6.31 -11.57
CA SER A 265 18.83 -5.57 -11.89
C SER A 265 18.57 -4.34 -12.79
N ASN A 266 17.42 -4.28 -13.46
CA ASN A 266 17.01 -3.12 -14.25
C ASN A 266 16.34 -2.01 -13.42
N TYR A 267 16.22 -2.18 -12.09
CA TYR A 267 15.66 -1.15 -11.22
C TYR A 267 16.66 0.00 -11.09
N PRO A 268 16.27 1.25 -11.41
CA PRO A 268 17.16 2.39 -11.19
C PRO A 268 17.42 2.58 -9.69
N GLU A 269 18.56 3.16 -9.38
CA GLU A 269 18.87 3.51 -7.99
C GLU A 269 17.94 4.64 -7.51
N LEU A 270 17.45 4.53 -6.27
CA LEU A 270 16.55 5.53 -5.68
C LEU A 270 17.37 6.73 -5.19
N ARG A 271 17.72 7.62 -6.11
CA ARG A 271 18.43 8.89 -5.86
C ARG A 271 17.53 10.06 -6.23
N PHE A 272 17.44 11.05 -5.38
CA PHE A 272 16.58 12.21 -5.54
C PHE A 272 17.40 13.45 -5.89
N LYS A 273 16.83 14.34 -6.72
CA LYS A 273 17.48 15.60 -7.12
C LYS A 273 16.63 16.83 -6.83
N ASN A 274 15.43 16.88 -7.35
CA ASN A 274 14.53 18.00 -7.17
C ASN A 274 13.48 17.70 -6.08
N ILE A 275 13.00 18.77 -5.43
CA ILE A 275 11.88 18.67 -4.47
C ILE A 275 10.80 19.63 -4.91
N ILE A 276 9.64 19.07 -5.22
CA ILE A 276 8.42 19.77 -5.65
C ILE A 276 7.42 19.67 -4.51
N ILE A 277 6.85 20.78 -4.08
CA ILE A 277 6.01 20.84 -2.88
C ILE A 277 4.68 21.47 -3.22
N ASP A 278 3.62 20.75 -2.94
CA ASP A 278 2.23 21.18 -3.02
C ASP A 278 1.65 21.41 -1.63
N GLY A 279 0.77 22.41 -1.48
CA GLY A 279 0.10 22.71 -0.22
C GLY A 279 0.87 23.68 0.73
N ALA A 280 1.92 24.32 0.23
CA ALA A 280 2.74 25.27 1.00
C ALA A 280 3.09 26.53 0.18
N ASN A 281 3.19 27.69 0.84
CA ASN A 281 3.64 28.91 0.21
C ASN A 281 5.17 28.93 0.01
N THR A 282 5.71 29.93 -0.71
CA THR A 282 7.14 30.01 -1.09
C THR A 282 8.09 29.96 0.11
N GLN A 283 7.77 30.63 1.22
CA GLN A 283 8.61 30.62 2.42
C GLN A 283 8.59 29.25 3.11
N GLN A 284 7.42 28.64 3.21
CA GLN A 284 7.22 27.30 3.75
C GLN A 284 7.91 26.23 2.90
N GLN A 285 7.84 26.36 1.56
CA GLN A 285 8.56 25.47 0.65
C GLN A 285 10.08 25.57 0.84
N ALA A 286 10.62 26.79 1.01
CA ALA A 286 12.05 26.99 1.28
C ALA A 286 12.47 26.34 2.60
N TYR A 287 11.64 26.45 3.64
CA TYR A 287 11.85 25.78 4.91
C TYR A 287 11.86 24.25 4.77
N ILE A 288 10.83 23.69 4.12
CA ILE A 288 10.70 22.25 3.91
C ILE A 288 11.88 21.69 3.11
N LYS A 289 12.27 22.35 2.01
CA LYS A 289 13.42 21.94 1.18
C LYS A 289 14.71 21.85 1.97
N LYS A 290 14.95 22.78 2.90
CA LYS A 290 16.15 22.82 3.73
C LYS A 290 16.31 21.58 4.61
N GLU A 291 15.23 20.92 4.98
CA GLU A 291 15.28 19.74 5.84
C GLU A 291 15.83 18.49 5.12
N PHE A 292 15.81 18.47 3.78
CA PHE A 292 16.33 17.37 2.96
C PHE A 292 17.76 17.64 2.45
N HIS A 293 18.13 18.89 2.22
CA HIS A 293 19.46 19.25 1.74
C HIS A 293 20.42 19.49 2.91
N LYS A 294 21.30 18.53 3.21
CA LYS A 294 22.33 18.66 4.26
C LYS A 294 23.65 19.26 3.77
N SER A 295 23.85 19.39 2.47
CA SER A 295 25.09 19.89 1.85
C SER A 295 24.77 20.52 0.49
N ASP A 296 25.79 21.15 -0.14
CA ASP A 296 25.72 21.66 -1.51
C ASP A 296 25.54 20.57 -2.57
N ASN A 297 25.45 19.32 -2.18
CA ASN A 297 25.11 18.21 -3.08
C ASN A 297 23.69 18.37 -3.61
N LYS A 298 23.57 18.34 -4.91
CA LYS A 298 22.30 18.47 -5.62
C LYS A 298 21.44 17.20 -5.53
N GLU A 299 22.03 16.06 -5.14
CA GLU A 299 21.37 14.76 -5.02
C GLU A 299 21.36 14.29 -3.57
N PHE A 300 20.31 13.57 -3.18
CA PHE A 300 20.16 12.98 -1.86
C PHE A 300 19.57 11.55 -1.94
N SER A 301 19.92 10.73 -0.97
CA SER A 301 19.54 9.32 -0.90
C SER A 301 18.13 9.13 -0.30
N TYR A 302 17.62 7.90 -0.39
CA TYR A 302 16.40 7.51 0.33
C TYR A 302 16.56 7.66 1.86
N GLU A 303 17.74 7.41 2.40
CA GLU A 303 18.01 7.61 3.83
C GLU A 303 17.93 9.10 4.22
N ASP A 304 18.42 10.00 3.38
CA ASP A 304 18.28 11.44 3.60
C ASP A 304 16.82 11.88 3.52
N LEU A 305 16.06 11.32 2.55
CA LEU A 305 14.63 11.51 2.46
C LEU A 305 13.94 11.09 3.75
N LYS A 306 14.23 9.90 4.25
CA LYS A 306 13.65 9.33 5.48
C LYS A 306 13.92 10.23 6.69
N GLN A 307 15.16 10.70 6.84
CA GLN A 307 15.54 11.63 7.91
C GLN A 307 14.80 12.96 7.81
N GLY A 308 14.77 13.59 6.64
CA GLY A 308 14.06 14.85 6.41
C GLY A 308 12.55 14.71 6.67
N TYR A 309 11.97 13.63 6.21
CA TYR A 309 10.56 13.32 6.38
C TYR A 309 10.14 13.24 7.86
N PHE A 310 10.84 12.45 8.67
CA PHE A 310 10.54 12.34 10.10
C PHE A 310 10.82 13.63 10.87
N ARG A 311 11.83 14.38 10.47
CA ARG A 311 12.13 15.68 11.06
C ARG A 311 11.01 16.69 10.82
N LEU A 312 10.48 16.72 9.61
CA LEU A 312 9.34 17.57 9.26
C LEU A 312 8.05 17.16 9.97
N LEU A 313 7.76 15.86 10.05
CA LEU A 313 6.59 15.38 10.79
C LEU A 313 6.65 15.64 12.29
N SER A 314 7.86 15.79 12.85
CA SER A 314 8.06 16.20 14.24
C SER A 314 7.87 17.70 14.44
N ASP A 315 7.63 18.48 13.38
CA ASP A 315 7.36 19.92 13.46
C ASP A 315 5.86 20.16 13.72
N ASN A 316 5.58 21.09 14.64
CA ASN A 316 4.20 21.45 14.99
C ASN A 316 3.42 22.12 13.85
N MET A 317 4.14 22.61 12.83
CA MET A 317 3.55 23.31 11.69
C MET A 317 3.03 22.36 10.61
N ILE A 318 3.42 21.10 10.65
CA ILE A 318 3.08 20.12 9.62
C ILE A 318 2.18 19.02 10.20
N SER A 319 1.02 18.82 9.59
CA SER A 319 0.09 17.75 9.99
C SER A 319 0.25 16.49 9.17
N GLU A 320 0.60 16.60 7.90
CA GLU A 320 0.75 15.45 7.01
C GLU A 320 1.72 15.74 5.87
N ILE A 321 2.48 14.74 5.47
CA ILE A 321 3.32 14.75 4.27
C ILE A 321 3.10 13.43 3.54
N ILE A 322 2.79 13.52 2.24
CA ILE A 322 2.68 12.36 1.35
C ILE A 322 3.76 12.50 0.29
N PRO A 323 4.83 11.68 0.33
CA PRO A 323 5.90 11.69 -0.64
C PRO A 323 5.56 10.80 -1.84
N HIS A 324 5.91 11.25 -3.04
CA HIS A 324 5.93 10.48 -4.28
C HIS A 324 7.27 10.65 -4.95
N ALA A 325 7.80 9.59 -5.55
CA ALA A 325 9.05 9.62 -6.31
C ALA A 325 8.72 9.52 -7.80
N ILE A 326 8.94 10.59 -8.54
CA ILE A 326 8.70 10.66 -9.98
C ILE A 326 10.03 10.61 -10.71
N TYR A 327 10.23 9.58 -11.53
CA TYR A 327 11.49 9.38 -12.22
C TYR A 327 11.71 10.38 -13.35
N ASN A 328 12.89 10.96 -13.36
CA ASN A 328 13.39 11.82 -14.43
C ASN A 328 14.41 11.07 -15.28
N PRO A 329 14.05 10.66 -16.52
CA PRO A 329 14.93 9.89 -17.39
C PRO A 329 16.12 10.69 -17.93
N GLU A 330 16.10 12.03 -17.89
CA GLU A 330 17.18 12.87 -18.38
C GLU A 330 18.42 12.80 -17.45
N ASP A 331 18.17 12.69 -16.15
CA ASP A 331 19.20 12.72 -15.13
C ASP A 331 19.45 11.34 -14.47
N ASP A 332 18.63 10.33 -14.78
CA ASP A 332 18.60 9.04 -14.08
C ASP A 332 18.41 9.20 -12.56
N THR A 333 17.55 10.13 -12.17
CA THR A 333 17.22 10.44 -10.78
C THR A 333 15.70 10.51 -10.59
N TYR A 334 15.27 10.77 -9.35
CA TYR A 334 13.87 11.00 -9.02
C TYR A 334 13.65 12.44 -8.56
N ASP A 335 12.54 13.00 -8.98
CA ASP A 335 11.99 14.20 -8.36
C ASP A 335 11.11 13.78 -7.17
N LEU A 336 11.37 14.34 -6.00
CA LEU A 336 10.57 14.14 -4.80
C LEU A 336 9.39 15.10 -4.81
N HIS A 337 8.20 14.59 -5.06
CA HIS A 337 6.96 15.34 -4.91
C HIS A 337 6.40 15.15 -3.51
N LEU A 338 6.13 16.25 -2.82
CA LEU A 338 5.57 16.27 -1.48
C LEU A 338 4.22 16.98 -1.48
N LYS A 339 3.15 16.25 -1.20
CA LYS A 339 1.84 16.85 -0.87
C LYS A 339 1.81 17.10 0.63
N VAL A 340 1.84 18.38 1.04
CA VAL A 340 1.97 18.79 2.44
C VAL A 340 0.67 19.40 2.93
N LYS A 341 0.25 18.97 4.11
CA LYS A 341 -0.84 19.60 4.85
C LYS A 341 -0.28 20.27 6.09
N LEU A 342 -0.51 21.56 6.18
CA LEU A 342 -0.04 22.38 7.29
C LEU A 342 -1.10 22.50 8.38
N GLU A 343 -0.66 22.68 9.61
CA GLU A 343 -1.55 23.04 10.72
C GLU A 343 -2.06 24.49 10.55
N ASN A 344 -3.30 24.75 10.96
CA ASN A 344 -3.97 26.04 10.78
C ASN A 344 -3.29 27.22 11.51
N ASN A 345 -2.24 26.98 12.28
CA ASN A 345 -1.50 28.00 13.03
C ASN A 345 -0.24 28.51 12.32
N PHE A 346 -0.07 28.13 11.06
CA PHE A 346 1.03 28.62 10.22
C PHE A 346 0.63 29.99 9.65
N ALA A 347 0.83 31.05 10.44
CA ALA A 347 0.64 32.42 10.02
C ALA A 347 1.99 33.08 9.73
#